data_3555288a230a57b2b284a9d71db796a1
#
_entry.id   3555288a230a57b2b284a9d71db796a1
#
_cell.length_a   1.000
_cell.length_b   1.000
_cell.length_c   1.000
_cell.angle_alpha   90.00
_cell.angle_beta   90.00
_cell.angle_gamma   90.00
#
_symmetry.space_group_name_H-M   'P 1'
#
loop_
_entity.id
_entity.type
_entity.pdbx_description
1 polymer ?
#
loop_
_entity_poly.entity_id
_entity_poly.type
_entity_poly.pdbx_seq_one_letter_code
_entity_poly.pdbx_strand_id
1 'polypeptide(L)'
;MPDRPAAEDPERYHPESKIRQFLVAKSANAVTPELLPAAVHERWAVKTGADADAQALTGQSPTPATVAELRALAVPALLPPDGRSEGAEKTVWQLTAMLQTFRSEADGDYHLVIADDQGMTMIAEIPNPGDITTPSYFAEQIATARTAFDNHFQITEGANTPTAAAAARPGVEPQFQQAAVPVTVTGLGYFDFNHGQLGVAPNAIELHPVINIVFGG
;
A
#
# COMPACT_ATOMS: atom_id res chain seq x y z
N MET A 1 10.37 -43.53 -3.42
CA MET A 1 9.86 -42.38 -2.68
C MET A 1 9.33 -41.40 -3.73
N PRO A 2 8.02 -41.03 -3.72
CA PRO A 2 7.51 -40.10 -4.71
C PRO A 2 7.95 -38.69 -4.36
N ASP A 3 8.38 -37.96 -5.40
CA ASP A 3 8.80 -36.57 -5.34
C ASP A 3 7.68 -35.69 -4.74
N ARG A 4 8.05 -34.91 -3.76
CA ARG A 4 7.20 -33.88 -3.15
C ARG A 4 7.12 -32.71 -4.15
N PRO A 5 5.95 -32.27 -4.58
CA PRO A 5 5.87 -31.09 -5.42
C PRO A 5 6.41 -29.89 -4.63
N ALA A 6 7.24 -29.08 -5.31
CA ALA A 6 7.73 -27.81 -4.78
C ALA A 6 6.53 -26.96 -4.34
N ALA A 7 6.58 -26.43 -3.12
CA ALA A 7 5.59 -25.48 -2.65
C ALA A 7 5.59 -24.27 -3.60
N GLU A 8 4.45 -23.94 -4.16
CA GLU A 8 4.29 -22.70 -4.93
C GLU A 8 4.57 -21.52 -3.99
N ASP A 9 5.42 -20.62 -4.44
CA ASP A 9 5.77 -19.40 -3.73
C ASP A 9 4.54 -18.48 -3.71
N PRO A 10 3.92 -18.22 -2.54
CA PRO A 10 2.70 -17.40 -2.45
C PRO A 10 2.92 -15.92 -2.77
N GLU A 11 4.18 -15.49 -2.89
CA GLU A 11 4.54 -14.09 -3.14
C GLU A 11 4.83 -13.77 -4.62
N ARG A 12 4.60 -14.73 -5.52
CA ARG A 12 4.79 -14.48 -6.94
C ARG A 12 3.72 -13.50 -7.44
N TYR A 13 4.14 -12.28 -7.76
CA TYR A 13 3.31 -11.28 -8.40
C TYR A 13 2.70 -11.82 -9.70
N HIS A 14 1.40 -12.12 -9.66
CA HIS A 14 0.60 -12.45 -10.82
C HIS A 14 -0.54 -11.44 -10.91
N PRO A 15 -0.43 -10.41 -11.74
CA PRO A 15 -1.50 -9.40 -11.90
C PRO A 15 -2.84 -10.04 -12.26
N GLU A 16 -2.81 -11.18 -12.95
CA GLU A 16 -4.02 -11.94 -13.29
C GLU A 16 -4.70 -12.62 -12.08
N SER A 17 -3.96 -12.94 -11.01
CA SER A 17 -4.53 -13.58 -9.83
C SER A 17 -5.38 -12.62 -9.00
N LYS A 18 -5.01 -11.33 -8.95
CA LYS A 18 -5.81 -10.27 -8.32
C LYS A 18 -7.17 -10.12 -9.01
N ILE A 19 -7.18 -10.16 -10.34
CA ILE A 19 -8.41 -10.07 -11.15
C ILE A 19 -9.32 -11.30 -10.91
N ARG A 20 -8.74 -12.50 -10.82
CA ARG A 20 -9.52 -13.72 -10.57
C ARG A 20 -10.17 -13.73 -9.18
N GLN A 21 -9.48 -13.31 -8.13
CA GLN A 21 -10.07 -13.28 -6.78
C GLN A 21 -11.19 -12.25 -6.66
N PHE A 22 -11.04 -11.09 -7.30
CA PHE A 22 -12.11 -10.08 -7.39
C PHE A 22 -13.38 -10.61 -8.09
N LEU A 23 -13.21 -11.39 -9.15
CA LEU A 23 -14.31 -11.98 -9.91
C LEU A 23 -15.01 -13.12 -9.14
N VAL A 24 -14.26 -13.93 -8.39
CA VAL A 24 -14.82 -15.03 -7.59
C VAL A 24 -15.66 -14.50 -6.43
N ALA A 25 -15.26 -13.40 -5.79
CA ALA A 25 -16.02 -12.79 -4.71
C ALA A 25 -17.33 -12.11 -5.19
N LYS A 26 -17.48 -11.80 -6.48
CA LYS A 26 -18.68 -11.18 -7.08
C LYS A 26 -19.56 -12.13 -7.88
N SER A 27 -19.15 -13.34 -8.17
CA SER A 27 -19.84 -14.22 -9.11
C SER A 27 -20.87 -15.10 -8.44
N ALA A 28 -22.05 -14.54 -8.14
CA ALA A 28 -23.31 -15.30 -8.27
C ALA A 28 -24.02 -15.03 -9.61
N ASN A 29 -23.51 -14.14 -10.48
CA ASN A 29 -24.04 -13.91 -11.83
C ASN A 29 -22.89 -13.71 -12.82
N ALA A 30 -22.82 -14.58 -13.80
CA ALA A 30 -21.79 -14.64 -14.81
C ALA A 30 -21.63 -13.32 -15.59
N VAL A 31 -20.47 -12.69 -15.46
CA VAL A 31 -19.96 -11.71 -16.41
C VAL A 31 -18.74 -12.34 -17.08
N THR A 32 -18.79 -12.44 -18.41
CA THR A 32 -17.73 -13.02 -19.24
C THR A 32 -16.41 -12.27 -19.09
N PRO A 33 -15.24 -12.94 -19.14
CA PRO A 33 -13.92 -12.34 -18.90
C PRO A 33 -13.49 -11.26 -19.90
N GLU A 34 -14.23 -11.08 -21.00
CA GLU A 34 -13.85 -10.18 -22.10
C GLU A 34 -14.21 -8.71 -21.92
N LEU A 35 -14.85 -8.31 -20.83
CA LEU A 35 -15.33 -6.94 -20.62
C LEU A 35 -14.66 -6.19 -19.45
N LEU A 36 -13.54 -6.69 -18.94
CA LEU A 36 -12.73 -5.89 -18.04
C LEU A 36 -11.77 -5.04 -18.87
N PRO A 37 -11.89 -3.71 -18.84
CA PRO A 37 -10.85 -2.85 -19.40
C PRO A 37 -9.51 -3.27 -18.81
N ALA A 38 -8.44 -3.25 -19.60
CA ALA A 38 -7.07 -3.51 -19.18
C ALA A 38 -6.52 -2.53 -18.09
N ALA A 39 -7.40 -1.79 -17.48
CA ALA A 39 -7.14 -0.74 -16.50
C ALA A 39 -8.07 -0.85 -15.29
N VAL A 40 -8.20 -2.01 -14.68
CA VAL A 40 -8.36 -2.03 -13.24
C VAL A 40 -6.94 -1.90 -12.68
N HIS A 41 -6.27 -0.84 -13.05
CA HIS A 41 -5.15 -0.32 -12.28
C HIS A 41 -5.70 -0.05 -10.89
N GLU A 42 -5.26 -0.81 -9.94
CA GLU A 42 -5.39 -0.81 -8.51
C GLU A 42 -5.80 0.54 -7.88
N ARG A 43 -6.86 1.20 -8.40
CA ARG A 43 -7.33 2.52 -7.97
C ARG A 43 -6.17 3.54 -7.87
N TRP A 44 -5.31 3.56 -8.90
CA TRP A 44 -4.05 4.32 -8.91
C TRP A 44 -4.21 5.79 -8.51
N ALA A 45 -5.27 6.45 -8.99
CA ALA A 45 -5.55 7.83 -8.60
C ALA A 45 -5.78 7.96 -7.08
N VAL A 46 -6.43 6.97 -6.46
CA VAL A 46 -6.67 6.94 -5.01
C VAL A 46 -5.37 6.67 -4.25
N LYS A 47 -4.58 5.70 -4.70
CA LYS A 47 -3.26 5.37 -4.11
C LYS A 47 -2.33 6.59 -4.10
N THR A 48 -2.34 7.37 -5.14
CA THR A 48 -1.44 8.53 -5.26
C THR A 48 -2.05 9.85 -4.75
N GLY A 49 -3.33 9.85 -4.32
CA GLY A 49 -4.02 11.08 -3.93
C GLY A 49 -4.25 12.05 -5.10
N ALA A 50 -4.44 11.50 -6.31
CA ALA A 50 -4.77 12.25 -7.53
C ALA A 50 -6.26 12.21 -7.86
N ASP A 51 -7.05 11.47 -7.08
CA ASP A 51 -8.50 11.37 -7.24
C ASP A 51 -9.22 12.68 -6.83
N ALA A 52 -10.43 12.88 -7.35
CA ALA A 52 -11.20 14.11 -7.10
C ALA A 52 -11.57 14.32 -5.62
N ASP A 53 -11.75 13.23 -4.85
CA ASP A 53 -12.07 13.33 -3.42
C ASP A 53 -10.86 13.78 -2.60
N ALA A 54 -9.63 13.49 -3.07
CA ALA A 54 -8.40 13.82 -2.38
C ALA A 54 -8.21 15.32 -2.16
N GLN A 55 -8.74 16.17 -3.05
CA GLN A 55 -8.69 17.62 -2.87
C GLN A 55 -9.34 18.07 -1.56
N ALA A 56 -10.45 17.48 -1.17
CA ALA A 56 -11.16 17.82 0.07
C ALA A 56 -10.40 17.37 1.34
N LEU A 57 -9.40 16.52 1.20
CA LEU A 57 -8.56 16.05 2.30
C LEU A 57 -7.35 16.95 2.54
N THR A 58 -7.01 17.82 1.59
CA THR A 58 -5.90 18.77 1.75
C THR A 58 -6.19 19.73 2.90
N GLY A 59 -5.20 19.90 3.80
CA GLY A 59 -5.34 20.78 4.96
C GLY A 59 -6.21 20.23 6.11
N GLN A 60 -6.73 19.01 6.00
CA GLN A 60 -7.38 18.36 7.15
C GLN A 60 -6.35 18.07 8.24
N SER A 61 -6.74 18.32 9.49
CA SER A 61 -5.95 17.86 10.63
C SER A 61 -6.00 16.33 10.70
N PRO A 62 -4.85 15.66 10.90
CA PRO A 62 -4.84 14.21 11.03
C PRO A 62 -5.69 13.74 12.21
N THR A 63 -6.45 12.68 12.00
CA THR A 63 -7.22 11.98 13.04
C THR A 63 -6.31 10.93 13.68
N PRO A 64 -6.00 11.04 14.98
CA PRO A 64 -5.24 10.01 15.67
C PRO A 64 -6.02 8.70 15.70
N ALA A 65 -5.31 7.59 15.46
CA ALA A 65 -5.86 6.25 15.58
C ALA A 65 -4.75 5.25 15.93
N THR A 66 -5.16 4.06 16.30
CA THR A 66 -4.28 2.90 16.49
C THR A 66 -4.40 1.92 15.34
N VAL A 67 -3.39 1.06 15.16
CA VAL A 67 -3.44 -0.05 14.20
C VAL A 67 -4.68 -0.92 14.48
N ALA A 68 -4.97 -1.22 15.75
CA ALA A 68 -6.13 -2.01 16.15
C ALA A 68 -7.47 -1.39 15.72
N GLU A 69 -7.62 -0.06 15.88
CA GLU A 69 -8.84 0.64 15.48
C GLU A 69 -9.06 0.60 13.96
N LEU A 70 -8.02 0.86 13.16
CA LEU A 70 -8.15 0.79 11.70
C LEU A 70 -8.44 -0.64 11.23
N ARG A 71 -7.79 -1.63 11.80
CA ARG A 71 -8.03 -3.06 11.50
C ARG A 71 -9.46 -3.53 11.83
N ALA A 72 -10.16 -2.83 12.75
CA ALA A 72 -11.53 -3.13 13.15
C ALA A 72 -12.60 -2.42 12.28
N LEU A 73 -12.21 -1.52 11.39
CA LEU A 73 -13.14 -0.83 10.53
C LEU A 73 -13.87 -1.80 9.58
N ALA A 74 -15.14 -1.52 9.34
CA ALA A 74 -15.92 -2.29 8.38
C ALA A 74 -15.40 -2.05 6.95
N VAL A 75 -15.25 -3.12 6.19
CA VAL A 75 -14.93 -3.04 4.77
C VAL A 75 -16.11 -2.43 4.02
N PRO A 76 -15.89 -1.39 3.19
CA PRO A 76 -16.96 -0.83 2.37
C PRO A 76 -17.58 -1.87 1.44
N ALA A 77 -18.90 -1.83 1.30
CA ALA A 77 -19.62 -2.74 0.40
C ALA A 77 -19.24 -2.52 -1.09
N LEU A 78 -18.76 -1.33 -1.43
CA LEU A 78 -18.30 -0.94 -2.75
C LEU A 78 -17.06 -0.05 -2.63
N LEU A 79 -16.02 -0.38 -3.38
CA LEU A 79 -14.86 0.47 -3.60
C LEU A 79 -15.00 1.14 -4.97
N PRO A 80 -15.22 2.46 -5.03
CA PRO A 80 -15.30 3.19 -6.30
C PRO A 80 -13.98 3.06 -7.06
N PRO A 81 -14.00 2.82 -8.39
CA PRO A 81 -12.76 2.63 -9.16
C PRO A 81 -11.90 3.91 -9.23
N ASP A 82 -12.54 5.08 -9.30
CA ASP A 82 -11.87 6.37 -9.51
C ASP A 82 -12.08 7.36 -8.36
N GLY A 83 -12.51 6.89 -7.19
CA GLY A 83 -12.82 7.74 -6.03
C GLY A 83 -12.69 6.99 -4.72
N ARG A 84 -13.03 7.66 -3.62
CA ARG A 84 -12.91 7.15 -2.25
C ARG A 84 -14.26 6.70 -1.70
N SER A 85 -14.25 5.61 -0.96
CA SER A 85 -15.40 5.21 -0.15
C SER A 85 -15.55 6.15 1.05
N GLU A 86 -16.80 6.29 1.54
CA GLU A 86 -17.06 7.14 2.72
C GLU A 86 -16.38 6.59 3.98
N GLY A 87 -16.10 7.50 4.90
CA GLY A 87 -15.47 7.18 6.17
C GLY A 87 -13.94 7.04 6.07
N ALA A 88 -13.40 5.83 6.21
CA ALA A 88 -11.96 5.62 6.37
C ALA A 88 -11.12 6.19 5.23
N GLU A 89 -11.56 6.08 3.97
CA GLU A 89 -10.79 6.57 2.82
C GLU A 89 -10.89 8.09 2.62
N LYS A 90 -11.86 8.75 3.27
CA LYS A 90 -12.01 10.21 3.28
C LYS A 90 -11.49 10.83 4.58
N THR A 91 -10.54 10.16 5.22
CA THR A 91 -9.92 10.61 6.47
C THR A 91 -8.41 10.58 6.34
N VAL A 92 -7.76 11.64 6.80
CA VAL A 92 -6.32 11.67 7.03
C VAL A 92 -6.06 11.09 8.42
N TRP A 93 -5.37 9.96 8.48
CA TRP A 93 -5.07 9.24 9.71
C TRP A 93 -3.64 9.51 10.18
N GLN A 94 -3.45 9.45 11.51
CA GLN A 94 -2.11 9.46 12.11
C GLN A 94 -2.00 8.30 13.10
N LEU A 95 -0.95 7.51 12.95
CA LEU A 95 -0.66 6.32 13.76
C LEU A 95 0.73 6.42 14.34
N THR A 96 0.89 6.09 15.64
CA THR A 96 2.18 5.75 16.22
C THR A 96 2.27 4.23 16.28
N ALA A 97 3.34 3.67 15.71
CA ALA A 97 3.50 2.24 15.53
C ALA A 97 4.99 1.86 15.51
N MET A 98 5.29 0.56 15.46
CA MET A 98 6.62 0.04 15.18
C MET A 98 6.70 -0.32 13.68
N LEU A 99 7.58 0.31 12.92
CA LEU A 99 7.96 -0.17 11.60
C LEU A 99 8.78 -1.44 11.77
N GLN A 100 8.22 -2.58 11.38
CA GLN A 100 8.88 -3.89 11.52
C GLN A 100 9.81 -4.17 10.35
N THR A 101 9.27 -4.08 9.15
CA THR A 101 10.00 -4.36 7.91
C THR A 101 9.51 -3.44 6.81
N PHE A 102 10.32 -3.32 5.75
CA PHE A 102 9.94 -2.63 4.52
C PHE A 102 10.60 -3.24 3.30
N ARG A 103 10.03 -2.99 2.14
CA ARG A 103 10.68 -3.24 0.84
C ARG A 103 10.25 -2.17 -0.16
N SER A 104 10.98 -2.05 -1.27
CA SER A 104 10.44 -1.38 -2.45
C SER A 104 9.68 -2.38 -3.29
N GLU A 105 8.61 -1.97 -3.92
CA GLU A 105 7.82 -2.78 -4.83
C GLU A 105 8.21 -2.55 -6.30
N ALA A 106 7.63 -3.33 -7.22
CA ALA A 106 7.97 -3.26 -8.64
C ALA A 106 7.56 -1.93 -9.29
N ASP A 107 6.54 -1.26 -8.75
CA ASP A 107 6.09 0.09 -9.11
C ASP A 107 6.91 1.20 -8.45
N GLY A 108 7.91 0.83 -7.64
CA GLY A 108 8.80 1.75 -6.95
C GLY A 108 8.25 2.29 -5.63
N ASP A 109 7.07 1.92 -5.21
CA ASP A 109 6.50 2.28 -3.92
C ASP A 109 7.27 1.62 -2.77
N TYR A 110 7.28 2.24 -1.60
CA TYR A 110 7.79 1.59 -0.39
C TYR A 110 6.64 0.96 0.38
N HIS A 111 6.65 -0.37 0.45
CA HIS A 111 5.76 -1.16 1.27
C HIS A 111 6.31 -1.25 2.70
N LEU A 112 5.60 -0.70 3.65
CA LEU A 112 5.95 -0.64 5.06
C LEU A 112 5.02 -1.55 5.85
N VAL A 113 5.57 -2.47 6.64
CA VAL A 113 4.79 -3.25 7.62
C VAL A 113 4.92 -2.57 8.97
N ILE A 114 3.84 -1.93 9.40
CA ILE A 114 3.76 -1.30 10.72
C ILE A 114 2.94 -2.15 11.69
N ALA A 115 3.28 -2.14 12.97
CA ALA A 115 2.63 -2.93 14.01
C ALA A 115 2.38 -2.13 15.28
N ASP A 116 1.34 -2.51 16.00
CA ASP A 116 1.13 -2.06 17.38
C ASP A 116 1.95 -2.87 18.39
N ASP A 117 1.78 -2.56 19.68
CA ASP A 117 2.44 -3.22 20.80
C ASP A 117 1.98 -4.68 21.02
N GLN A 118 0.85 -5.07 20.42
CA GLN A 118 0.35 -6.44 20.44
C GLN A 118 0.86 -7.26 19.24
N GLY A 119 1.63 -6.64 18.32
CA GLY A 119 2.14 -7.27 17.12
C GLY A 119 1.09 -7.39 16.00
N MET A 120 -0.05 -6.71 16.10
CA MET A 120 -1.01 -6.63 15.01
C MET A 120 -0.49 -5.69 13.94
N THR A 121 -0.48 -6.15 12.69
CA THR A 121 0.13 -5.44 11.57
C THR A 121 -0.90 -4.80 10.64
N MET A 122 -0.48 -3.73 9.98
CA MET A 122 -1.11 -3.19 8.78
C MET A 122 -0.05 -2.65 7.84
N ILE A 123 -0.43 -2.42 6.60
CA ILE A 123 0.44 -1.85 5.56
C ILE A 123 0.32 -0.32 5.56
N ALA A 124 1.44 0.34 5.29
CA ALA A 124 1.49 1.74 4.89
C ALA A 124 2.41 1.87 3.68
N GLU A 125 2.02 2.64 2.67
CA GLU A 125 2.80 2.76 1.43
C GLU A 125 3.16 4.20 1.12
N ILE A 126 4.45 4.40 0.78
CA ILE A 126 4.95 5.69 0.29
C ILE A 126 5.10 5.57 -1.22
N PRO A 127 4.24 6.22 -2.02
CA PRO A 127 4.32 6.17 -3.48
C PRO A 127 5.65 6.69 -4.02
N ASN A 128 6.06 6.15 -5.17
CA ASN A 128 7.19 6.70 -5.92
C ASN A 128 6.77 8.00 -6.62
N PRO A 129 7.33 9.16 -6.27
CA PRO A 129 6.98 10.43 -6.90
C PRO A 129 7.25 10.44 -8.41
N GLY A 130 8.21 9.63 -8.90
CA GLY A 130 8.55 9.52 -10.31
C GLY A 130 7.47 8.87 -11.17
N ASP A 131 6.62 8.03 -10.56
CA ASP A 131 5.57 7.29 -11.26
C ASP A 131 4.19 7.97 -11.16
N ILE A 132 4.09 9.09 -10.42
CA ILE A 132 2.87 9.89 -10.34
C ILE A 132 2.70 10.68 -11.64
N THR A 133 2.03 10.08 -12.64
CA THR A 133 1.79 10.69 -13.95
C THR A 133 0.64 11.70 -13.95
N THR A 134 -0.29 11.59 -13.00
CA THR A 134 -1.38 12.54 -12.78
C THR A 134 -1.04 13.41 -11.58
N PRO A 135 -1.22 14.74 -11.65
CA PRO A 135 -0.91 15.62 -10.53
C PRO A 135 -1.65 15.19 -9.26
N SER A 136 -0.90 14.79 -8.24
CA SER A 136 -1.43 14.47 -6.92
C SER A 136 -1.61 15.74 -6.10
N TYR A 137 -2.71 15.82 -5.36
CA TYR A 137 -2.93 16.89 -4.37
C TYR A 137 -1.95 16.82 -3.18
N PHE A 138 -1.26 15.69 -3.02
CA PHE A 138 -0.29 15.43 -1.94
C PHE A 138 1.13 15.21 -2.44
N ALA A 139 1.44 15.59 -3.69
CA ALA A 139 2.75 15.31 -4.32
C ALA A 139 3.94 15.80 -3.48
N GLU A 140 3.86 16.99 -2.91
CA GLU A 140 4.92 17.56 -2.08
C GLU A 140 5.08 16.80 -0.75
N GLN A 141 3.97 16.44 -0.10
CA GLN A 141 3.97 15.67 1.13
C GLN A 141 4.52 14.26 0.92
N ILE A 142 4.11 13.59 -0.16
CA ILE A 142 4.62 12.26 -0.54
C ILE A 142 6.14 12.34 -0.78
N ALA A 143 6.62 13.31 -1.55
CA ALA A 143 8.04 13.50 -1.79
C ALA A 143 8.82 13.78 -0.50
N THR A 144 8.24 14.56 0.41
CA THR A 144 8.84 14.85 1.73
C THR A 144 8.90 13.58 2.59
N ALA A 145 7.82 12.80 2.65
CA ALA A 145 7.78 11.54 3.38
C ALA A 145 8.82 10.55 2.84
N ARG A 146 8.93 10.44 1.50
CA ARG A 146 9.93 9.60 0.86
C ARG A 146 11.35 10.05 1.19
N THR A 147 11.63 11.34 1.09
CA THR A 147 12.94 11.90 1.45
C THR A 147 13.30 11.61 2.92
N ALA A 148 12.34 11.74 3.85
CA ALA A 148 12.56 11.42 5.24
C ALA A 148 12.88 9.93 5.44
N PHE A 149 12.19 9.04 4.71
CA PHE A 149 12.42 7.61 4.72
C PHE A 149 13.82 7.27 4.17
N ASP A 150 14.15 7.79 2.99
CA ASP A 150 15.45 7.56 2.34
C ASP A 150 16.62 8.02 3.22
N ASN A 151 16.49 9.19 3.84
CA ASN A 151 17.51 9.72 4.74
C ASN A 151 17.69 8.83 5.99
N HIS A 152 16.59 8.32 6.57
CA HIS A 152 16.66 7.47 7.76
C HIS A 152 17.37 6.14 7.46
N PHE A 153 17.03 5.49 6.35
CA PHE A 153 17.60 4.21 5.96
C PHE A 153 18.82 4.33 5.04
N GLN A 154 19.31 5.54 4.78
CA GLN A 154 20.45 5.82 3.92
C GLN A 154 20.30 5.21 2.50
N ILE A 155 19.07 5.24 1.99
CA ILE A 155 18.78 4.80 0.63
C ILE A 155 19.25 5.88 -0.34
N THR A 156 20.22 5.54 -1.20
CA THR A 156 20.71 6.46 -2.24
C THR A 156 20.12 6.07 -3.57
N GLU A 157 19.54 7.04 -4.28
CA GLU A 157 19.05 6.82 -5.64
C GLU A 157 20.16 6.22 -6.52
N GLY A 158 19.86 5.10 -7.17
CA GLY A 158 20.72 4.43 -8.14
C GLY A 158 21.64 3.33 -7.60
N ALA A 159 21.96 3.28 -6.29
CA ALA A 159 22.85 2.24 -5.75
C ALA A 159 22.12 1.10 -5.04
N ASN A 160 20.97 1.39 -4.42
CA ASN A 160 20.14 0.45 -3.67
C ASN A 160 18.64 0.66 -3.89
N THR A 161 18.24 1.39 -4.94
CA THR A 161 16.84 1.37 -5.30
C THR A 161 16.53 -0.05 -5.75
N PRO A 162 15.61 -0.73 -5.06
CA PRO A 162 15.15 -2.06 -5.47
C PRO A 162 14.64 -2.07 -6.92
N THR A 163 14.19 -0.92 -7.46
CA THR A 163 13.92 -0.71 -8.88
C THR A 163 15.11 -1.06 -9.79
N ALA A 164 16.34 -0.69 -9.43
CA ALA A 164 17.52 -1.09 -10.21
C ALA A 164 17.83 -2.58 -10.04
N ALA A 165 17.61 -3.15 -8.85
CA ALA A 165 17.82 -4.57 -8.60
C ALA A 165 16.67 -5.44 -9.15
N ALA A 166 15.41 -4.96 -9.11
CA ALA A 166 14.26 -5.65 -9.71
C ALA A 166 14.29 -5.55 -11.25
N ALA A 167 14.68 -4.41 -11.81
CA ALA A 167 14.93 -4.28 -13.25
C ALA A 167 16.06 -5.21 -13.74
N ALA A 168 17.01 -5.57 -12.85
CA ALA A 168 18.09 -6.49 -13.17
C ALA A 168 17.63 -7.97 -13.22
N ARG A 169 16.49 -8.33 -12.61
CA ARG A 169 15.96 -9.70 -12.57
C ARG A 169 14.43 -9.69 -12.64
N PRO A 170 13.84 -9.68 -13.83
CA PRO A 170 12.38 -9.74 -13.99
C PRO A 170 11.79 -10.94 -13.22
N GLY A 171 10.78 -10.67 -12.37
CA GLY A 171 10.08 -11.69 -11.59
C GLY A 171 10.69 -12.02 -10.22
N VAL A 172 11.68 -11.27 -9.76
CA VAL A 172 12.21 -11.37 -8.39
C VAL A 172 11.84 -10.10 -7.63
N GLU A 173 10.88 -10.21 -6.70
CA GLU A 173 10.55 -9.11 -5.78
C GLU A 173 11.73 -8.84 -4.83
N PRO A 174 12.02 -7.57 -4.53
CA PRO A 174 12.99 -7.21 -3.50
C PRO A 174 12.65 -7.81 -2.15
N GLN A 175 13.66 -8.28 -1.43
CA GLN A 175 13.47 -8.86 -0.11
C GLN A 175 13.10 -7.79 0.92
N PHE A 176 12.26 -8.14 1.89
CA PHE A 176 11.98 -7.29 3.03
C PHE A 176 13.24 -7.05 3.87
N GLN A 177 13.44 -5.79 4.22
CA GLN A 177 14.51 -5.35 5.11
C GLN A 177 13.94 -5.13 6.52
N GLN A 178 14.66 -5.58 7.54
CA GLN A 178 14.29 -5.38 8.93
C GLN A 178 14.54 -3.92 9.35
N ALA A 179 13.55 -3.33 10.01
CA ALA A 179 13.65 -1.95 10.50
C ALA A 179 13.65 -1.88 12.02
N ALA A 180 12.61 -2.40 12.69
CA ALA A 180 12.43 -2.41 14.14
C ALA A 180 12.57 -1.01 14.78
N VAL A 181 11.97 0.02 14.18
CA VAL A 181 12.04 1.41 14.63
C VAL A 181 10.66 1.99 14.93
N PRO A 182 10.48 2.79 16.00
CA PRO A 182 9.23 3.49 16.24
C PRO A 182 9.03 4.58 15.20
N VAL A 183 7.79 4.72 14.72
CA VAL A 183 7.39 5.71 13.72
C VAL A 183 6.06 6.34 14.08
N THR A 184 5.90 7.60 13.69
CA THR A 184 4.58 8.23 13.54
C THR A 184 4.33 8.41 12.05
N VAL A 185 3.29 7.75 11.53
CA VAL A 185 2.92 7.77 10.12
C VAL A 185 1.62 8.52 9.95
N THR A 186 1.59 9.44 8.99
CA THR A 186 0.35 10.13 8.57
C THR A 186 0.07 9.77 7.12
N GLY A 187 -1.16 9.37 6.83
CA GLY A 187 -1.55 8.96 5.48
C GLY A 187 -3.06 8.97 5.29
N LEU A 188 -3.48 8.75 4.06
CA LEU A 188 -4.87 8.62 3.71
C LEU A 188 -5.30 7.15 3.85
N GLY A 189 -6.50 6.92 4.39
CA GLY A 189 -7.05 5.58 4.43
C GLY A 189 -7.30 5.05 3.01
N TYR A 190 -7.04 3.75 2.83
CA TYR A 190 -7.23 3.06 1.56
C TYR A 190 -7.58 1.59 1.83
N PHE A 191 -8.61 1.08 1.19
CA PHE A 191 -8.91 -0.36 1.22
C PHE A 191 -8.37 -1.01 -0.05
N ASP A 192 -7.37 -1.87 0.11
CA ASP A 192 -6.81 -2.65 -0.98
C ASP A 192 -7.47 -4.01 -1.12
N PHE A 193 -7.03 -4.79 -2.09
CA PHE A 193 -7.42 -6.19 -2.25
C PHE A 193 -6.44 -7.06 -1.46
N ASN A 194 -6.99 -7.91 -0.57
CA ASN A 194 -6.16 -8.88 0.14
C ASN A 194 -5.74 -10.00 -0.82
N HIS A 195 -4.47 -10.04 -1.16
CA HIS A 195 -3.84 -11.09 -1.98
C HIS A 195 -2.66 -11.75 -1.26
N GLY A 196 -2.61 -11.66 0.08
CA GLY A 196 -1.60 -12.30 0.92
C GLY A 196 -0.33 -11.48 1.12
N GLN A 197 -0.40 -10.15 0.96
CA GLN A 197 0.73 -9.24 1.22
C GLN A 197 1.21 -9.38 2.67
N LEU A 198 2.52 -9.30 2.87
CA LEU A 198 3.08 -9.30 4.21
C LEU A 198 2.60 -8.06 4.97
N GLY A 199 2.07 -8.29 6.16
CA GLY A 199 1.59 -7.22 7.04
C GLY A 199 0.14 -6.81 6.81
N VAL A 200 -0.55 -7.36 5.80
CA VAL A 200 -1.93 -6.97 5.47
C VAL A 200 -2.87 -7.09 6.67
N ALA A 201 -3.71 -6.07 6.88
CA ALA A 201 -4.78 -6.10 7.85
C ALA A 201 -5.91 -7.05 7.41
N PRO A 202 -6.68 -7.68 8.34
CA PRO A 202 -7.77 -8.58 7.97
C PRO A 202 -8.84 -7.96 7.08
N ASN A 203 -9.06 -6.65 7.21
CA ASN A 203 -9.99 -5.85 6.41
C ASN A 203 -9.32 -5.17 5.22
N ALA A 204 -8.02 -5.44 4.99
CA ALA A 204 -7.19 -4.86 3.94
C ALA A 204 -7.14 -3.31 3.94
N ILE A 205 -7.33 -2.66 5.11
CA ILE A 205 -7.08 -1.23 5.28
C ILE A 205 -5.58 -0.96 5.29
N GLU A 206 -5.18 0.10 4.62
CA GLU A 206 -3.82 0.61 4.54
C GLU A 206 -3.79 2.13 4.72
N LEU A 207 -2.61 2.68 4.94
CA LEU A 207 -2.36 4.10 4.70
C LEU A 207 -1.70 4.26 3.34
N HIS A 208 -2.46 4.72 2.35
CA HIS A 208 -1.98 4.95 0.99
C HIS A 208 -2.68 6.14 0.33
N PRO A 209 -1.96 7.22 0.01
CA PRO A 209 -0.53 7.44 0.24
C PRO A 209 -0.19 7.80 1.68
N VAL A 210 1.01 7.44 2.09
CA VAL A 210 1.68 8.05 3.24
C VAL A 210 2.14 9.46 2.83
N ILE A 211 1.76 10.46 3.62
CA ILE A 211 2.04 11.88 3.36
C ILE A 211 2.98 12.51 4.40
N ASN A 212 3.26 11.81 5.47
CA ASN A 212 4.29 12.16 6.44
C ASN A 212 4.75 10.94 7.22
N ILE A 213 6.03 10.88 7.52
CA ILE A 213 6.62 9.89 8.42
C ILE A 213 7.68 10.54 9.30
N VAL A 214 7.62 10.25 10.60
CA VAL A 214 8.58 10.72 11.60
C VAL A 214 9.14 9.50 12.33
N PHE A 215 10.46 9.41 12.42
CA PHE A 215 11.18 8.35 13.08
C PHE A 215 11.56 8.75 14.50
N GLY A 216 11.34 7.85 15.44
CA GLY A 216 11.55 8.09 16.85
C GLY A 216 10.37 8.84 17.48
N GLY A 217 9.86 8.37 18.59
CA GLY A 217 8.79 8.95 19.39
C GLY A 217 8.99 8.53 20.83
#